data_d38c9cf9c5e96b4993e9f9639eb651f9
#
_entry.id   d38c9cf9c5e96b4993e9f9639eb651f9
#
_cell.length_a   1.000
_cell.length_b   1.000
_cell.length_c   1.000
_cell.angle_alpha   90.00
_cell.angle_beta   90.00
_cell.angle_gamma   90.00
#
_symmetry.space_group_name_H-M   'P 1'
#
loop_
_entity.id
_entity.type
_entity.pdbx_description
1 polymer ?
#
loop_
_entity_poly.entity_id
_entity_poly.type
_entity_poly.pdbx_seq_one_letter_code
_entity_poly.pdbx_strand_id
1 'polypeptide(L)'
;MGAAAEHVAQLCQISRAEQDRFAVQSHQRAAQAWAKGYFEAEVVPVPISGNRQEPLRQDEGIRPDASLENLARLRPVFHADGSVTAGNASQLSDGAAAVVVASEEYVRVHSSVRPLARIVAQAMSGTPPRELFLAPVAAIRRVCAKAGLALQDIDLIELNEAFAAQMLACGQHLQSDGWDESRVNVHGGAIALGHPIGASGARILTTLLYALQRYRKRYGLAALCLGGGNAVAMIVENLVLSPM
;
A
#
# COMPACT_ATOMS: atom_id res chain seq x y z
N MET A 1 -3.53 17.21 -5.19
CA MET A 1 -3.49 15.75 -5.33
C MET A 1 -4.55 15.26 -6.30
N GLY A 2 -5.86 15.50 -6.08
CA GLY A 2 -6.91 14.99 -6.95
C GLY A 2 -6.79 15.38 -8.42
N ALA A 3 -6.43 16.64 -8.72
CA ALA A 3 -6.17 17.06 -10.10
C ALA A 3 -4.99 16.30 -10.75
N ALA A 4 -3.99 15.88 -9.96
CA ALA A 4 -2.91 15.03 -10.48
C ALA A 4 -3.40 13.58 -10.70
N ALA A 5 -4.33 13.09 -9.90
CA ALA A 5 -4.96 11.77 -10.12
C ALA A 5 -5.80 11.77 -11.41
N GLU A 6 -6.59 12.82 -11.64
CA GLU A 6 -7.32 13.00 -12.91
C GLU A 6 -6.37 13.09 -14.10
N HIS A 7 -5.27 13.86 -13.97
CA HIS A 7 -4.26 13.94 -15.01
C HIS A 7 -3.67 12.58 -15.38
N VAL A 8 -3.31 11.78 -14.38
CA VAL A 8 -2.74 10.44 -14.61
C VAL A 8 -3.80 9.49 -15.18
N ALA A 9 -5.05 9.57 -14.71
CA ALA A 9 -6.15 8.79 -15.29
C ALA A 9 -6.32 9.08 -16.78
N GLN A 10 -6.30 10.36 -17.19
CA GLN A 10 -6.37 10.75 -18.59
C GLN A 10 -5.13 10.32 -19.39
N LEU A 11 -3.94 10.58 -18.86
CA LEU A 11 -2.66 10.24 -19.50
C LEU A 11 -2.55 8.74 -19.82
N CYS A 12 -2.97 7.91 -18.87
CA CYS A 12 -2.92 6.44 -18.97
C CYS A 12 -4.23 5.82 -19.49
N GLN A 13 -5.22 6.65 -19.90
CA GLN A 13 -6.52 6.20 -20.41
C GLN A 13 -7.27 5.25 -19.47
N ILE A 14 -7.19 5.51 -18.17
CA ILE A 14 -7.85 4.71 -17.15
C ILE A 14 -9.28 5.18 -16.96
N SER A 15 -10.23 4.32 -17.23
CA SER A 15 -11.63 4.62 -17.11
C SER A 15 -12.12 4.68 -15.66
N ARG A 16 -13.24 5.38 -15.44
CA ARG A 16 -13.95 5.39 -14.17
C ARG A 16 -14.31 3.98 -13.69
N ALA A 17 -14.78 3.13 -14.60
CA ALA A 17 -15.20 1.77 -14.27
C ALA A 17 -14.02 0.89 -13.80
N GLU A 18 -12.83 1.09 -14.33
CA GLU A 18 -11.61 0.39 -13.87
C GLU A 18 -11.22 0.85 -12.46
N GLN A 19 -11.26 2.16 -12.21
CA GLN A 19 -10.99 2.72 -10.89
C GLN A 19 -11.97 2.21 -9.84
N ASP A 20 -13.26 2.17 -10.16
CA ASP A 20 -14.28 1.68 -9.23
C ASP A 20 -14.13 0.17 -8.97
N ARG A 21 -13.76 -0.65 -9.98
CA ARG A 21 -13.46 -2.08 -9.78
C ARG A 21 -12.27 -2.28 -8.84
N PHE A 22 -11.22 -1.51 -9.02
CA PHE A 22 -10.06 -1.58 -8.14
C PHE A 22 -10.44 -1.22 -6.70
N ALA A 23 -11.22 -0.16 -6.50
CA ALA A 23 -11.67 0.26 -5.17
C ALA A 23 -12.54 -0.80 -4.48
N VAL A 24 -13.48 -1.41 -5.19
CA VAL A 24 -14.28 -2.54 -4.67
C VAL A 24 -13.38 -3.68 -4.24
N GLN A 25 -12.38 -4.04 -5.04
CA GLN A 25 -11.43 -5.10 -4.72
C GLN A 25 -10.62 -4.77 -3.45
N SER A 26 -10.14 -3.52 -3.29
CA SER A 26 -9.44 -3.08 -2.09
C SER A 26 -10.30 -3.27 -0.83
N HIS A 27 -11.56 -2.81 -0.86
CA HIS A 27 -12.49 -2.98 0.25
C HIS A 27 -12.79 -4.45 0.56
N GLN A 28 -13.01 -5.28 -0.46
CA GLN A 28 -13.28 -6.71 -0.29
C GLN A 28 -12.09 -7.44 0.33
N ARG A 29 -10.87 -7.17 -0.15
CA ARG A 29 -9.63 -7.73 0.41
C ARG A 29 -9.44 -7.33 1.87
N ALA A 30 -9.64 -6.05 2.20
CA ALA A 30 -9.53 -5.55 3.57
C ALA A 30 -10.56 -6.19 4.50
N ALA A 31 -11.82 -6.25 4.09
CA ALA A 31 -12.88 -6.88 4.86
C ALA A 31 -12.61 -8.38 5.11
N GLN A 32 -12.15 -9.10 4.09
CA GLN A 32 -11.77 -10.51 4.22
C GLN A 32 -10.56 -10.72 5.14
N ALA A 33 -9.55 -9.84 5.05
CA ALA A 33 -8.36 -9.91 5.90
C ALA A 33 -8.73 -9.69 7.38
N TRP A 34 -9.60 -8.73 7.68
CA TRP A 34 -10.14 -8.53 9.03
C TRP A 34 -10.96 -9.73 9.51
N ALA A 35 -11.87 -10.23 8.70
CA ALA A 35 -12.71 -11.39 9.06
C ALA A 35 -11.89 -12.66 9.36
N LYS A 36 -10.71 -12.78 8.74
CA LYS A 36 -9.76 -13.90 8.97
C LYS A 36 -8.74 -13.63 10.08
N GLY A 37 -8.81 -12.49 10.77
CA GLY A 37 -7.88 -12.12 11.84
C GLY A 37 -6.45 -11.81 11.33
N TYR A 38 -6.29 -11.44 10.07
CA TYR A 38 -4.96 -11.27 9.47
C TYR A 38 -4.23 -10.03 10.01
N PHE A 39 -4.95 -9.05 10.50
CA PHE A 39 -4.39 -7.83 11.09
C PHE A 39 -4.13 -7.92 12.61
N GLU A 40 -4.61 -8.98 13.30
CA GLU A 40 -4.53 -9.06 14.75
C GLU A 40 -3.11 -8.93 15.31
N ALA A 41 -2.12 -9.49 14.60
CA ALA A 41 -0.73 -9.46 15.04
C ALA A 41 -0.03 -8.12 14.82
N GLU A 42 -0.58 -7.24 13.96
CA GLU A 42 0.06 -5.95 13.62
C GLU A 42 -0.69 -4.74 14.19
N VAL A 43 -1.92 -4.91 14.66
CA VAL A 43 -2.74 -3.82 15.17
C VAL A 43 -2.66 -3.71 16.68
N VAL A 44 -2.42 -2.48 17.17
CA VAL A 44 -2.45 -2.13 18.59
C VAL A 44 -3.78 -1.41 18.87
N PRO A 45 -4.60 -1.91 19.81
CA PRO A 45 -5.83 -1.25 20.20
C PRO A 45 -5.58 0.14 20.79
N VAL A 46 -6.32 1.15 20.32
CA VAL A 46 -6.17 2.55 20.76
C VAL A 46 -7.32 2.93 21.70
N PRO A 47 -7.03 3.29 22.96
CA PRO A 47 -8.05 3.85 23.84
C PRO A 47 -8.57 5.18 23.27
N ILE A 48 -9.88 5.34 23.20
CA ILE A 48 -10.50 6.60 22.75
C ILE A 48 -11.10 7.30 23.95
N SER A 49 -10.75 8.57 24.13
CA SER A 49 -11.34 9.42 25.18
C SER A 49 -12.81 9.74 24.83
N GLY A 50 -13.67 9.78 25.84
CA GLY A 50 -15.10 10.11 25.71
C GLY A 50 -16.02 8.95 26.07
N ASN A 51 -17.20 8.90 25.47
CA ASN A 51 -18.23 7.90 25.80
C ASN A 51 -18.02 6.51 25.22
N ARG A 52 -16.93 6.25 24.46
CA ARG A 52 -16.58 4.91 23.98
C ARG A 52 -15.91 4.12 25.12
N GLN A 53 -16.56 3.05 25.55
CA GLN A 53 -16.02 2.13 26.56
C GLN A 53 -14.96 1.16 25.97
N GLU A 54 -15.06 0.87 24.67
CA GLU A 54 -14.17 -0.08 24.00
C GLU A 54 -13.08 0.66 23.18
N PRO A 55 -11.84 0.17 23.20
CA PRO A 55 -10.77 0.72 22.37
C PRO A 55 -11.06 0.50 20.89
N LEU A 56 -10.55 1.41 20.05
CA LEU A 56 -10.56 1.23 18.60
C LEU A 56 -9.59 0.10 18.23
N ARG A 57 -10.10 -0.91 17.53
CA ARG A 57 -9.34 -2.10 17.15
C ARG A 57 -9.29 -2.33 15.64
N GLN A 58 -10.14 -1.65 14.87
CA GLN A 58 -10.32 -1.89 13.45
C GLN A 58 -10.43 -0.57 12.69
N ASP A 59 -9.91 -0.55 11.45
CA ASP A 59 -10.07 0.58 10.55
C ASP A 59 -11.55 0.84 10.25
N GLU A 60 -12.00 2.06 10.50
CA GLU A 60 -13.41 2.45 10.37
C GLU A 60 -13.83 2.71 8.91
N GLY A 61 -12.84 2.82 8.01
CA GLY A 61 -13.04 3.17 6.59
C GLY A 61 -13.50 2.03 5.70
N ILE A 62 -13.37 0.77 6.15
CA ILE A 62 -13.69 -0.40 5.34
C ILE A 62 -15.19 -0.45 5.05
N ARG A 63 -15.53 -0.67 3.77
CA ARG A 63 -16.91 -0.83 3.28
C ARG A 63 -17.09 -2.25 2.75
N PRO A 64 -17.54 -3.23 3.58
CA PRO A 64 -17.74 -4.61 3.15
C PRO A 64 -18.81 -4.76 2.06
N ASP A 65 -19.74 -3.79 2.00
CA ASP A 65 -20.84 -3.67 1.05
C ASP A 65 -20.48 -2.85 -0.21
N ALA A 66 -19.21 -2.48 -0.38
CA ALA A 66 -18.76 -1.75 -1.58
C ALA A 66 -19.11 -2.54 -2.84
N SER A 67 -19.79 -1.90 -3.77
CA SER A 67 -20.21 -2.49 -5.05
C SER A 67 -20.03 -1.51 -6.19
N LEU A 68 -19.88 -2.02 -7.40
CA LEU A 68 -19.78 -1.19 -8.61
C LEU A 68 -21.00 -0.30 -8.78
N GLU A 69 -22.19 -0.81 -8.46
CA GLU A 69 -23.43 -0.04 -8.55
C GLU A 69 -23.42 1.16 -7.60
N ASN A 70 -22.97 0.98 -6.36
CA ASN A 70 -22.90 2.05 -5.38
C ASN A 70 -21.83 3.08 -5.75
N LEU A 71 -20.66 2.64 -6.20
CA LEU A 71 -19.57 3.54 -6.59
C LEU A 71 -19.92 4.34 -7.85
N ALA A 72 -20.61 3.74 -8.83
CA ALA A 72 -21.02 4.40 -10.07
C ALA A 72 -21.93 5.61 -9.84
N ARG A 73 -22.67 5.65 -8.73
CA ARG A 73 -23.54 6.78 -8.34
C ARG A 73 -22.78 7.99 -7.78
N LEU A 74 -21.51 7.81 -7.41
CA LEU A 74 -20.70 8.87 -6.84
C LEU A 74 -20.30 9.89 -7.90
N ARG A 75 -20.39 11.18 -7.56
CA ARG A 75 -19.99 12.25 -8.46
C ARG A 75 -18.47 12.43 -8.43
N PRO A 76 -17.84 12.81 -9.55
CA PRO A 76 -16.46 13.27 -9.56
C PRO A 76 -16.24 14.42 -8.56
N VAL A 77 -15.06 14.43 -7.90
CA VAL A 77 -14.80 15.40 -6.82
C VAL A 77 -13.94 16.56 -7.31
N PHE A 78 -13.04 16.34 -8.27
CA PHE A 78 -12.02 17.33 -8.63
C PHE A 78 -12.29 18.06 -9.96
N HIS A 79 -12.98 17.42 -10.89
CA HIS A 79 -13.42 18.00 -12.16
C HIS A 79 -14.84 17.54 -12.45
N ALA A 80 -15.66 18.40 -13.06
CA ALA A 80 -17.05 18.06 -13.38
C ALA A 80 -17.16 16.80 -14.26
N ASP A 81 -16.28 16.70 -15.28
CA ASP A 81 -16.19 15.57 -16.21
C ASP A 81 -15.08 14.59 -15.81
N GLY A 82 -14.68 14.58 -14.54
CA GLY A 82 -13.62 13.74 -14.02
C GLY A 82 -14.04 12.31 -13.75
N SER A 83 -13.08 11.49 -13.34
CA SER A 83 -13.28 10.08 -13.03
C SER A 83 -12.99 9.73 -11.57
N VAL A 84 -12.30 10.62 -10.85
CA VAL A 84 -11.91 10.41 -9.44
C VAL A 84 -13.04 10.83 -8.52
N THR A 85 -13.46 9.90 -7.66
CA THR A 85 -14.55 10.08 -6.69
C THR A 85 -14.09 9.79 -5.28
N ALA A 86 -14.94 10.07 -4.29
CA ALA A 86 -14.69 9.66 -2.91
C ALA A 86 -14.62 8.12 -2.73
N GLY A 87 -15.16 7.35 -3.68
CA GLY A 87 -15.16 5.89 -3.61
C GLY A 87 -13.91 5.23 -4.21
N ASN A 88 -13.14 5.93 -5.06
CA ASN A 88 -11.94 5.40 -5.70
C ASN A 88 -10.66 6.18 -5.34
N ALA A 89 -10.75 6.99 -4.30
CA ALA A 89 -9.65 7.72 -3.66
C ALA A 89 -9.44 7.21 -2.24
N SER A 90 -8.21 7.32 -1.73
CA SER A 90 -7.93 7.04 -0.31
C SER A 90 -8.66 8.02 0.61
N GLN A 91 -9.00 7.56 1.79
CA GLN A 91 -9.69 8.35 2.79
C GLN A 91 -8.71 9.27 3.54
N LEU A 92 -9.17 10.46 3.93
CA LEU A 92 -8.52 11.26 4.95
C LEU A 92 -8.65 10.54 6.29
N SER A 93 -7.53 10.20 6.89
CA SER A 93 -7.52 9.33 8.07
C SER A 93 -6.47 9.79 9.06
N ASP A 94 -6.76 9.58 10.34
CA ASP A 94 -5.77 9.59 11.40
C ASP A 94 -5.17 8.18 11.51
N GLY A 95 -3.91 8.11 11.95
CA GLY A 95 -3.26 6.83 12.14
C GLY A 95 -1.81 6.97 12.58
N ALA A 96 -1.31 5.93 13.20
CA ALA A 96 0.09 5.80 13.60
C ALA A 96 0.60 4.41 13.28
N ALA A 97 1.88 4.31 12.95
CA ALA A 97 2.57 3.04 12.77
C ALA A 97 4.03 3.20 13.19
N ALA A 98 4.62 2.12 13.71
CA ALA A 98 6.00 2.11 14.15
C ALA A 98 6.70 0.85 13.69
N VAL A 99 7.96 0.98 13.29
CA VAL A 99 8.89 -0.11 13.03
C VAL A 99 10.18 0.17 13.77
N VAL A 100 10.75 -0.88 14.37
CA VAL A 100 12.06 -0.80 15.02
C VAL A 100 13.11 -1.27 14.00
N VAL A 101 14.11 -0.43 13.77
CA VAL A 101 15.24 -0.75 12.89
C VAL A 101 16.48 -0.96 13.74
N ALA A 102 17.17 -2.08 13.53
CA ALA A 102 18.41 -2.42 14.23
C ALA A 102 19.52 -2.72 13.21
N SER A 103 20.76 -2.48 13.60
CA SER A 103 21.91 -2.93 12.83
C SER A 103 22.10 -4.46 12.94
N GLU A 104 22.73 -5.07 11.94
CA GLU A 104 23.09 -6.49 11.98
C GLU A 104 23.98 -6.80 13.19
N GLU A 105 24.91 -5.90 13.54
CA GLU A 105 25.75 -6.04 14.71
C GLU A 105 24.94 -6.08 16.01
N TYR A 106 23.95 -5.17 16.16
CA TYR A 106 23.06 -5.17 17.32
C TYR A 106 22.30 -6.50 17.44
N VAL A 107 21.74 -7.00 16.37
CA VAL A 107 21.02 -8.29 16.35
C VAL A 107 21.95 -9.45 16.72
N ARG A 108 23.17 -9.44 16.20
CA ARG A 108 24.17 -10.49 16.47
C ARG A 108 24.56 -10.58 17.94
N VAL A 109 24.71 -9.44 18.64
CA VAL A 109 25.11 -9.41 20.04
C VAL A 109 23.96 -9.54 21.03
N HIS A 110 22.71 -9.36 20.58
CA HIS A 110 21.52 -9.47 21.43
C HIS A 110 20.67 -10.67 21.00
N SER A 111 21.03 -11.85 21.49
CA SER A 111 20.43 -13.12 21.09
C SER A 111 18.91 -13.25 21.32
N SER A 112 18.33 -12.39 22.17
CA SER A 112 16.88 -12.32 22.38
C SER A 112 16.12 -11.58 21.26
N VAL A 113 16.82 -10.76 20.45
CA VAL A 113 16.20 -10.04 19.34
C VAL A 113 15.95 -11.00 18.17
N ARG A 114 14.74 -10.99 17.66
CA ARG A 114 14.33 -11.77 16.50
C ARG A 114 13.85 -10.81 15.40
N PRO A 115 14.70 -10.48 14.43
CA PRO A 115 14.29 -9.60 13.33
C PRO A 115 13.25 -10.31 12.45
N LEU A 116 12.22 -9.59 12.06
CA LEU A 116 11.18 -10.10 11.14
C LEU A 116 11.71 -10.17 9.70
N ALA A 117 12.51 -9.17 9.32
CA ALA A 117 13.06 -9.09 7.97
C ALA A 117 14.37 -8.32 7.94
N ARG A 118 15.10 -8.46 6.85
CA ARG A 118 16.28 -7.67 6.49
C ARG A 118 15.92 -6.67 5.41
N ILE A 119 16.33 -5.41 5.56
CA ILE A 119 16.25 -4.42 4.48
C ILE A 119 17.33 -4.76 3.45
N VAL A 120 16.89 -5.13 2.22
CA VAL A 120 17.79 -5.49 1.12
C VAL A 120 18.28 -4.26 0.39
N ALA A 121 17.35 -3.39 0.00
CA ALA A 121 17.65 -2.15 -0.71
C ALA A 121 16.53 -1.13 -0.50
N GLN A 122 16.87 0.13 -0.72
CA GLN A 122 15.91 1.23 -0.79
C GLN A 122 16.31 2.19 -1.91
N ALA A 123 15.33 2.83 -2.53
CA ALA A 123 15.54 3.80 -3.60
C ALA A 123 14.50 4.91 -3.57
N MET A 124 14.86 6.02 -4.15
CA MET A 124 13.96 7.17 -4.39
C MET A 124 13.90 7.48 -5.88
N SER A 125 12.82 8.14 -6.28
CA SER A 125 12.65 8.66 -7.63
C SER A 125 12.02 10.05 -7.60
N GLY A 126 12.00 10.70 -8.76
CA GLY A 126 11.32 11.97 -8.98
C GLY A 126 10.72 12.01 -10.38
N THR A 127 9.57 12.68 -10.50
CA THR A 127 8.84 12.99 -11.74
C THR A 127 8.37 14.43 -11.72
N PRO A 128 7.92 15.01 -12.83
CA PRO A 128 7.23 16.29 -12.79
C PRO A 128 6.08 16.25 -11.75
N PRO A 129 5.87 17.29 -10.93
CA PRO A 129 4.91 17.28 -9.83
C PRO A 129 3.49 16.86 -10.22
N ARG A 130 3.01 17.17 -11.42
CA ARG A 130 1.69 16.75 -11.90
C ARG A 130 1.58 15.25 -12.20
N GLU A 131 2.73 14.58 -12.41
CA GLU A 131 2.85 13.15 -12.69
C GLU A 131 3.32 12.36 -11.45
N LEU A 132 3.19 12.95 -10.28
CA LEU A 132 3.67 12.37 -9.02
C LEU A 132 3.20 10.91 -8.80
N PHE A 133 2.05 10.56 -9.32
CA PHE A 133 1.49 9.21 -9.17
C PHE A 133 2.17 8.16 -10.05
N LEU A 134 3.01 8.56 -11.01
CA LEU A 134 3.90 7.66 -11.76
C LEU A 134 5.31 7.55 -11.14
N ALA A 135 5.64 8.38 -10.16
CA ALA A 135 6.93 8.32 -9.50
C ALA A 135 7.27 6.93 -8.90
N PRO A 136 6.32 6.15 -8.33
CA PRO A 136 6.59 4.82 -7.82
C PRO A 136 7.18 3.86 -8.87
N VAL A 137 6.82 3.99 -10.15
CA VAL A 137 7.35 3.15 -11.23
C VAL A 137 8.88 3.21 -11.29
N ALA A 138 9.43 4.42 -11.31
CA ALA A 138 10.89 4.61 -11.35
C ALA A 138 11.56 4.21 -10.03
N ALA A 139 10.91 4.42 -8.87
CA ALA A 139 11.44 3.98 -7.58
C ALA A 139 11.52 2.45 -7.50
N ILE A 140 10.49 1.75 -7.96
CA ILE A 140 10.42 0.28 -8.01
C ILE A 140 11.51 -0.27 -8.92
N ARG A 141 11.66 0.25 -10.14
CA ARG A 141 12.74 -0.18 -11.05
C ARG A 141 14.13 0.02 -10.45
N ARG A 142 14.35 1.18 -9.81
CA ARG A 142 15.63 1.50 -9.17
C ARG A 142 15.94 0.60 -7.98
N VAL A 143 14.95 0.30 -7.13
CA VAL A 143 15.18 -0.56 -5.96
C VAL A 143 15.42 -2.00 -6.38
N CYS A 144 14.72 -2.50 -7.39
CA CYS A 144 14.97 -3.82 -7.97
C CYS A 144 16.38 -3.92 -8.55
N ALA A 145 16.79 -2.95 -9.37
CA ALA A 145 18.16 -2.91 -9.91
C ALA A 145 19.23 -2.86 -8.81
N LYS A 146 19.00 -2.05 -7.75
CA LYS A 146 19.92 -1.95 -6.62
C LYS A 146 20.02 -3.24 -5.81
N ALA A 147 18.93 -3.99 -5.71
CA ALA A 147 18.87 -5.28 -5.04
C ALA A 147 19.44 -6.44 -5.90
N GLY A 148 19.65 -6.23 -7.19
CA GLY A 148 19.99 -7.30 -8.14
C GLY A 148 18.84 -8.29 -8.37
N LEU A 149 17.58 -7.84 -8.22
CA LEU A 149 16.36 -8.62 -8.39
C LEU A 149 15.52 -8.06 -9.53
N ALA A 150 14.82 -8.93 -10.26
CA ALA A 150 13.75 -8.52 -11.15
C ALA A 150 12.44 -8.33 -10.35
N LEU A 151 11.49 -7.55 -10.87
CA LEU A 151 10.19 -7.36 -10.20
C LEU A 151 9.42 -8.69 -10.05
N GLN A 152 9.60 -9.62 -10.99
CA GLN A 152 9.02 -10.96 -10.93
C GLN A 152 9.57 -11.84 -9.79
N ASP A 153 10.74 -11.50 -9.23
CA ASP A 153 11.34 -12.21 -8.07
C ASP A 153 10.74 -11.75 -6.75
N ILE A 154 9.95 -10.67 -6.76
CA ILE A 154 9.27 -10.14 -5.58
C ILE A 154 7.97 -10.91 -5.37
N ASP A 155 7.85 -11.54 -4.22
CA ASP A 155 6.67 -12.36 -3.89
C ASP A 155 5.42 -11.55 -3.56
N LEU A 156 5.57 -10.46 -2.77
CA LEU A 156 4.47 -9.59 -2.36
C LEU A 156 4.86 -8.12 -2.51
N ILE A 157 3.89 -7.31 -2.90
CA ILE A 157 4.06 -5.87 -3.10
C ILE A 157 2.99 -5.12 -2.29
N GLU A 158 3.42 -4.17 -1.48
CA GLU A 158 2.56 -3.14 -0.88
C GLU A 158 2.85 -1.81 -1.58
N LEU A 159 1.99 -1.42 -2.50
CA LEU A 159 2.00 -0.09 -3.12
C LEU A 159 0.86 0.73 -2.54
N ASN A 160 1.17 1.86 -1.90
CA ASN A 160 0.15 2.67 -1.26
C ASN A 160 -0.90 3.16 -2.27
N GLU A 161 -2.17 2.93 -1.96
CA GLU A 161 -3.32 3.28 -2.80
C GLU A 161 -3.77 4.72 -2.54
N ALA A 162 -3.00 5.70 -2.98
CA ALA A 162 -3.44 7.10 -2.86
C ALA A 162 -4.71 7.35 -3.67
N PHE A 163 -4.79 6.75 -4.87
CA PHE A 163 -5.95 6.74 -5.78
C PHE A 163 -5.95 5.45 -6.60
N ALA A 164 -7.12 4.95 -6.96
CA ALA A 164 -7.23 3.81 -7.87
C ALA A 164 -6.58 4.09 -9.23
N ALA A 165 -6.73 5.31 -9.76
CA ALA A 165 -6.08 5.74 -10.98
C ALA A 165 -4.55 5.60 -10.92
N GLN A 166 -3.93 5.96 -9.78
CA GLN A 166 -2.49 5.80 -9.56
C GLN A 166 -2.07 4.34 -9.55
N MET A 167 -2.82 3.47 -8.88
CA MET A 167 -2.51 2.05 -8.82
C MET A 167 -2.53 1.38 -10.20
N LEU A 168 -3.59 1.65 -10.96
CA LEU A 168 -3.76 1.14 -12.31
C LEU A 168 -2.68 1.67 -13.26
N ALA A 169 -2.35 2.96 -13.18
CA ALA A 169 -1.27 3.56 -13.97
C ALA A 169 0.09 2.92 -13.66
N CYS A 170 0.43 2.74 -12.39
CA CYS A 170 1.66 2.06 -12.01
C CYS A 170 1.69 0.62 -12.53
N GLY A 171 0.59 -0.13 -12.42
CA GLY A 171 0.46 -1.48 -12.95
C GLY A 171 0.69 -1.55 -14.46
N GLN A 172 0.05 -0.66 -15.24
CA GLN A 172 0.26 -0.59 -16.70
C GLN A 172 1.73 -0.34 -17.06
N HIS A 173 2.38 0.61 -16.39
CA HIS A 173 3.77 0.95 -16.66
C HIS A 173 4.78 -0.13 -16.23
N LEU A 174 4.41 -0.98 -15.25
CA LEU A 174 5.25 -2.06 -14.74
C LEU A 174 4.92 -3.43 -15.37
N GLN A 175 3.95 -3.49 -16.28
CA GLN A 175 3.52 -4.75 -16.91
C GLN A 175 4.68 -5.50 -17.57
N SER A 176 5.53 -4.79 -18.32
CA SER A 176 6.71 -5.38 -18.95
C SER A 176 7.82 -5.79 -17.98
N ASP A 177 7.79 -5.27 -16.74
CA ASP A 177 8.74 -5.62 -15.69
C ASP A 177 8.31 -6.87 -14.90
N GLY A 178 7.11 -7.42 -15.18
CA GLY A 178 6.55 -8.59 -14.49
C GLY A 178 5.58 -8.24 -13.37
N TRP A 179 4.84 -7.11 -13.50
CA TRP A 179 3.75 -6.77 -12.59
C TRP A 179 2.65 -7.83 -12.59
N ASP A 180 2.21 -8.23 -11.42
CA ASP A 180 1.14 -9.18 -11.21
C ASP A 180 0.25 -8.70 -10.05
N GLU A 181 -0.98 -8.29 -10.36
CA GLU A 181 -1.94 -7.74 -9.41
C GLU A 181 -2.33 -8.72 -8.29
N SER A 182 -2.14 -10.02 -8.52
CA SER A 182 -2.45 -11.04 -7.50
C SER A 182 -1.51 -10.97 -6.30
N ARG A 183 -0.32 -10.37 -6.47
CA ARG A 183 0.71 -10.20 -5.44
C ARG A 183 0.67 -8.82 -4.78
N VAL A 184 -0.20 -7.93 -5.26
CA VAL A 184 -0.23 -6.52 -4.83
C VAL A 184 -1.37 -6.30 -3.83
N ASN A 185 -1.05 -5.67 -2.70
CA ASN A 185 -1.99 -5.28 -1.65
C ASN A 185 -2.99 -6.40 -1.33
N VAL A 186 -2.45 -7.58 -1.02
CA VAL A 186 -3.23 -8.82 -0.85
C VAL A 186 -4.24 -8.75 0.29
N HIS A 187 -4.09 -7.81 1.20
CA HIS A 187 -5.00 -7.54 2.32
C HIS A 187 -5.81 -6.24 2.13
N GLY A 188 -5.92 -5.73 0.89
CA GLY A 188 -6.45 -4.40 0.61
C GLY A 188 -5.44 -3.30 0.92
N GLY A 189 -5.80 -2.06 0.65
CA GLY A 189 -4.88 -0.93 0.81
C GLY A 189 -5.59 0.37 1.26
N ALA A 190 -4.96 1.50 1.02
CA ALA A 190 -5.35 2.78 1.59
C ALA A 190 -6.75 3.29 1.17
N ILE A 191 -7.30 2.82 0.06
CA ILE A 191 -8.69 3.14 -0.32
C ILE A 191 -9.66 2.60 0.73
N ALA A 192 -9.41 1.39 1.24
CA ALA A 192 -10.22 0.75 2.26
C ALA A 192 -9.74 1.07 3.69
N LEU A 193 -8.42 1.01 3.93
CA LEU A 193 -7.80 1.11 5.26
C LEU A 193 -7.51 2.55 5.69
N GLY A 194 -7.52 3.51 4.74
CA GLY A 194 -7.16 4.90 5.00
C GLY A 194 -5.70 5.24 4.69
N HIS A 195 -5.43 6.55 4.56
CA HIS A 195 -4.11 7.08 4.20
C HIS A 195 -3.66 8.18 5.15
N PRO A 196 -3.29 7.85 6.39
CA PRO A 196 -2.65 8.79 7.30
C PRO A 196 -1.25 9.11 6.76
N ILE A 197 -1.11 10.25 6.08
CA ILE A 197 0.06 10.60 5.24
C ILE A 197 1.39 10.35 5.96
N GLY A 198 1.50 10.78 7.22
CA GLY A 198 2.73 10.62 8.01
C GLY A 198 3.00 9.19 8.48
N ALA A 199 2.01 8.31 8.52
CA ALA A 199 2.12 6.93 9.00
C ALA A 199 2.16 5.89 7.87
N SER A 200 1.63 6.22 6.69
CA SER A 200 1.39 5.24 5.62
C SER A 200 2.62 4.44 5.21
N GLY A 201 3.81 5.05 5.18
CA GLY A 201 5.05 4.32 4.85
C GLY A 201 5.36 3.20 5.84
N ALA A 202 5.28 3.48 7.14
CA ALA A 202 5.47 2.48 8.20
C ALA A 202 4.32 1.46 8.19
N ARG A 203 3.06 1.89 7.94
CA ARG A 203 1.89 1.03 7.88
C ARG A 203 2.03 -0.02 6.77
N ILE A 204 2.30 0.38 5.51
CA ILE A 204 2.43 -0.58 4.40
C ILE A 204 3.61 -1.54 4.62
N LEU A 205 4.71 -1.06 5.21
CA LEU A 205 5.84 -1.91 5.54
C LEU A 205 5.46 -2.94 6.61
N THR A 206 4.74 -2.54 7.65
CA THR A 206 4.27 -3.44 8.71
C THR A 206 3.36 -4.53 8.12
N THR A 207 2.35 -4.15 7.34
CA THR A 207 1.43 -5.10 6.69
C THR A 207 2.20 -6.07 5.77
N LEU A 208 3.16 -5.56 4.99
CA LEU A 208 4.02 -6.39 4.13
C LEU A 208 4.79 -7.45 4.94
N LEU A 209 5.39 -7.06 6.08
CA LEU A 209 6.15 -7.98 6.93
C LEU A 209 5.29 -9.12 7.44
N TYR A 210 4.10 -8.82 7.95
CA TYR A 210 3.17 -9.84 8.44
C TYR A 210 2.57 -10.69 7.31
N ALA A 211 2.31 -10.10 6.14
CA ALA A 211 1.86 -10.85 4.97
C ALA A 211 2.94 -11.84 4.47
N LEU A 212 4.21 -11.41 4.41
CA LEU A 212 5.33 -12.29 4.04
C LEU A 212 5.44 -13.50 4.96
N GLN A 213 5.31 -13.31 6.27
CA GLN A 213 5.32 -14.41 7.24
C GLN A 213 4.13 -15.34 7.04
N ARG A 214 2.93 -14.80 6.93
CA ARG A 214 1.69 -15.55 6.76
C ARG A 214 1.71 -16.44 5.54
N TYR A 215 2.15 -15.89 4.40
CA TYR A 215 2.20 -16.62 3.13
C TYR A 215 3.53 -17.37 2.92
N ARG A 216 4.45 -17.32 3.88
CA ARG A 216 5.79 -17.92 3.81
C ARG A 216 6.53 -17.51 2.55
N LYS A 217 6.51 -16.21 2.28
CA LYS A 217 7.14 -15.59 1.13
C LYS A 217 8.46 -14.94 1.51
N ARG A 218 9.39 -14.88 0.56
CA ARG A 218 10.77 -14.44 0.84
C ARG A 218 10.95 -12.94 0.65
N TYR A 219 10.64 -12.42 -0.52
CA TYR A 219 10.89 -11.03 -0.87
C TYR A 219 9.61 -10.23 -0.92
N GLY A 220 9.63 -9.07 -0.27
CA GLY A 220 8.56 -8.09 -0.31
C GLY A 220 9.07 -6.72 -0.73
N LEU A 221 8.21 -5.97 -1.42
CA LEU A 221 8.46 -4.60 -1.84
C LEU A 221 7.37 -3.69 -1.30
N ALA A 222 7.76 -2.63 -0.57
CA ALA A 222 6.87 -1.54 -0.18
C ALA A 222 7.22 -0.29 -0.98
N ALA A 223 6.22 0.40 -1.55
CA ALA A 223 6.43 1.65 -2.27
C ALA A 223 5.29 2.63 -2.08
N LEU A 224 5.59 3.92 -2.13
CA LEU A 224 4.59 4.99 -2.10
C LEU A 224 5.08 6.25 -2.80
N CYS A 225 4.14 7.01 -3.35
CA CYS A 225 4.38 8.35 -3.86
C CYS A 225 4.46 9.36 -2.71
N LEU A 226 5.21 10.43 -2.92
CA LEU A 226 5.40 11.54 -1.98
C LEU A 226 5.02 12.85 -2.66
N GLY A 227 4.71 13.85 -1.87
CA GLY A 227 4.47 15.21 -2.37
C GLY A 227 5.62 15.74 -3.22
N GLY A 228 5.30 16.62 -4.20
CA GLY A 228 6.30 17.23 -5.07
C GLY A 228 6.79 16.38 -6.24
N GLY A 229 6.23 15.19 -6.46
CA GLY A 229 6.62 14.32 -7.58
C GLY A 229 7.65 13.26 -7.21
N ASN A 230 7.84 12.99 -5.93
CA ASN A 230 8.78 11.98 -5.46
C ASN A 230 8.10 10.65 -5.16
N ALA A 231 8.89 9.59 -5.05
CA ALA A 231 8.49 8.30 -4.50
C ALA A 231 9.65 7.62 -3.79
N VAL A 232 9.31 6.71 -2.89
CA VAL A 232 10.26 5.80 -2.25
C VAL A 232 9.82 4.36 -2.48
N ALA A 233 10.79 3.45 -2.56
CA ALA A 233 10.57 2.01 -2.59
C ALA A 233 11.63 1.31 -1.73
N MET A 234 11.23 0.23 -1.07
CA MET A 234 12.09 -0.60 -0.23
C MET A 234 11.81 -2.07 -0.50
N ILE A 235 12.88 -2.87 -0.63
CA ILE A 235 12.79 -4.33 -0.67
C ILE A 235 13.27 -4.89 0.66
N VAL A 236 12.50 -5.82 1.20
CA VAL A 236 12.81 -6.57 2.42
C VAL A 236 12.85 -8.06 2.14
N GLU A 237 13.69 -8.78 2.87
CA GLU A 237 13.76 -10.24 2.87
C GLU A 237 13.24 -10.76 4.21
N ASN A 238 12.24 -11.60 4.17
CA ASN A 238 11.68 -12.26 5.34
C ASN A 238 12.67 -13.24 5.95
N LEU A 239 12.98 -13.10 7.24
CA LEU A 239 13.91 -13.96 7.98
C LEU A 239 13.21 -15.07 8.77
N VAL A 240 11.90 -15.13 8.77
CA VAL A 240 11.07 -16.08 9.54
C VAL A 240 10.65 -17.30 8.71
N LEU A 241 11.26 -17.54 7.56
CA LEU A 241 10.91 -18.65 6.66
C LEU A 241 11.32 -20.04 7.15
N SER A 242 12.31 -20.15 8.01
CA SER A 242 12.73 -21.43 8.58
C SER A 242 11.95 -21.70 9.88
N PRO A 243 11.34 -22.89 10.06
CA PRO A 243 10.93 -23.31 11.39
C PRO A 243 12.16 -23.32 12.29
N MET A 244 12.09 -22.61 13.41
CA MET A 244 13.06 -22.77 14.50
C MET A 244 12.95 -24.19 15.06
#